data_0baf2ed6308cc8e89cc11102e1f5322a
#
_entry.id   0baf2ed6308cc8e89cc11102e1f5322a
#
_cell.length_a   1.000
_cell.length_b   1.000
_cell.length_c   1.000
_cell.angle_alpha   90.00
_cell.angle_beta   90.00
_cell.angle_gamma   90.00
#
_symmetry.space_group_name_H-M   'P 1'
#
loop_
_entity.id
_entity.type
_entity.pdbx_description
1 polymer ?
#
loop_
_entity_poly.entity_id
_entity_poly.type
_entity_poly.pdbx_seq_one_letter_code
_entity_poly.pdbx_strand_id
1 'polypeptide(L)'
;MKYRVLVFLCFAATLLSCNKDDDDDVVVVPPSLLSDVAPEDDETIREFLSTHFYNYEDFITLPEGFDYKIVIDTIAGENADKRPLIEDASAITLNVSSSHLALGEDEEDIPHTYYFIQVREGEGGSPTYADSTLVRYQGSALNGTLFDESQDFVWQELPSTYRGYGDGISNLKAGTSDQVVENPDGTYQVTNSGLGIIVMPSGLAAFNRSVGAAGTYAPILFKVELGLFVENTDSDNDGIPSIQEDLNSNRYLKDDNTNADEEPFNPSPNYLDADDDGDGVSTRNEITDENGIIIFPYPDSNGDGTPDYLDPDTN
;
A
#
# COMPACT_ATOMS: atom_id res chain seq x y z
N MET A 1 -64.15 33.42 34.29
CA MET A 1 -64.05 31.97 34.16
C MET A 1 -64.37 31.45 32.75
N LYS A 2 -64.10 32.27 31.68
CA LYS A 2 -64.35 31.92 30.26
C LYS A 2 -63.11 31.86 29.35
N TYR A 3 -61.91 32.09 29.85
CA TYR A 3 -60.67 32.11 29.04
C TYR A 3 -59.75 30.88 29.31
N ARG A 4 -60.09 30.00 30.28
CA ARG A 4 -59.27 28.82 30.60
C ARG A 4 -59.63 27.56 29.75
N VAL A 5 -60.76 27.59 29.04
CA VAL A 5 -61.19 26.44 28.22
C VAL A 5 -60.65 26.54 26.78
N LEU A 6 -60.34 27.75 26.29
CA LEU A 6 -59.89 27.95 24.91
C LEU A 6 -58.40 27.60 24.68
N VAL A 7 -57.59 27.63 25.75
CA VAL A 7 -56.15 27.30 25.67
C VAL A 7 -55.87 25.79 25.64
N PHE A 8 -56.82 24.96 26.16
CA PHE A 8 -56.67 23.52 26.19
C PHE A 8 -57.07 22.86 24.86
N LEU A 9 -57.86 23.54 24.01
CA LEU A 9 -58.31 22.96 22.72
C LEU A 9 -57.26 23.19 21.59
N CYS A 10 -56.34 24.12 21.73
CA CYS A 10 -55.26 24.38 20.73
C CYS A 10 -54.04 23.45 20.92
N PHE A 11 -53.92 22.77 22.08
CA PHE A 11 -52.76 21.90 22.33
C PHE A 11 -52.97 20.45 21.95
N ALA A 12 -54.21 20.07 21.60
CA ALA A 12 -54.55 18.72 21.18
C ALA A 12 -54.52 18.48 19.66
N ALA A 13 -54.21 19.54 18.84
CA ALA A 13 -54.21 19.42 17.40
C ALA A 13 -52.83 19.31 16.75
N THR A 14 -51.73 19.18 17.54
CA THR A 14 -50.35 19.10 16.99
C THR A 14 -49.68 17.72 17.10
N LEU A 15 -50.44 16.67 17.39
CA LEU A 15 -49.89 15.30 17.46
C LEU A 15 -50.33 14.39 16.30
N LEU A 16 -50.73 14.96 15.19
CA LEU A 16 -50.89 14.24 13.91
C LEU A 16 -49.80 14.71 12.94
N SER A 17 -48.53 14.56 13.32
CA SER A 17 -47.42 14.59 12.39
C SER A 17 -47.29 13.22 11.77
N CYS A 18 -47.56 13.14 10.48
CA CYS A 18 -47.39 11.99 9.63
C CYS A 18 -46.05 11.31 9.88
N ASN A 19 -46.09 10.06 10.30
CA ASN A 19 -45.13 9.09 9.84
C ASN A 19 -45.38 8.92 8.34
N LYS A 20 -44.61 9.59 7.51
CA LYS A 20 -44.23 9.09 6.21
C LYS A 20 -43.00 8.25 6.49
N ASP A 21 -43.20 6.97 6.63
CA ASP A 21 -42.15 5.96 6.40
C ASP A 21 -41.87 6.05 4.89
N ASP A 22 -41.08 7.05 4.49
CA ASP A 22 -40.32 6.99 3.25
C ASP A 22 -39.13 6.06 3.63
N ASP A 23 -39.41 4.75 3.72
CA ASP A 23 -38.42 3.72 3.49
C ASP A 23 -38.00 3.86 2.02
N ASP A 24 -37.25 4.91 1.70
CA ASP A 24 -36.35 4.86 0.57
C ASP A 24 -35.34 3.78 0.95
N ASP A 25 -35.63 2.54 0.59
CA ASP A 25 -34.67 1.45 0.59
C ASP A 25 -33.44 1.97 -0.14
N VAL A 26 -32.43 2.33 0.63
CA VAL A 26 -31.11 2.67 0.06
C VAL A 26 -30.65 1.38 -0.61
N VAL A 27 -30.79 1.31 -1.91
CA VAL A 27 -30.25 0.19 -2.70
C VAL A 27 -28.74 0.28 -2.56
N VAL A 28 -28.21 -0.52 -1.64
CA VAL A 28 -26.76 -0.69 -1.52
C VAL A 28 -26.32 -1.51 -2.73
N VAL A 29 -25.67 -0.85 -3.68
CA VAL A 29 -25.03 -1.53 -4.81
C VAL A 29 -23.77 -2.21 -4.25
N PRO A 30 -23.67 -3.55 -4.34
CA PRO A 30 -22.46 -4.24 -3.88
C PRO A 30 -21.25 -3.78 -4.72
N PRO A 31 -20.02 -3.89 -4.18
CA PRO A 31 -18.81 -3.68 -4.95
C PRO A 31 -18.77 -4.60 -6.17
N SER A 32 -18.07 -4.16 -7.24
CA SER A 32 -17.77 -5.04 -8.38
C SER A 32 -16.85 -6.19 -7.93
N LEU A 33 -16.90 -7.31 -8.63
CA LEU A 33 -16.03 -8.45 -8.36
C LEU A 33 -14.58 -8.13 -8.76
N LEU A 34 -13.62 -8.65 -8.02
CA LEU A 34 -12.19 -8.55 -8.35
C LEU A 34 -11.90 -9.20 -9.71
N SER A 35 -12.50 -10.37 -9.95
CA SER A 35 -12.36 -11.14 -11.19
C SER A 35 -12.91 -10.43 -12.44
N ASP A 36 -13.87 -9.52 -12.26
CA ASP A 36 -14.40 -8.70 -13.36
C ASP A 36 -13.50 -7.48 -13.62
N VAL A 37 -13.05 -6.79 -12.54
CA VAL A 37 -12.30 -5.54 -12.66
C VAL A 37 -10.85 -5.76 -13.05
N ALA A 38 -10.19 -6.81 -12.55
CA ALA A 38 -8.77 -7.04 -12.80
C ALA A 38 -8.38 -7.09 -14.30
N PRO A 39 -9.11 -7.82 -15.18
CA PRO A 39 -8.81 -7.82 -16.62
C PRO A 39 -9.10 -6.48 -17.30
N GLU A 40 -10.11 -5.72 -16.86
CA GLU A 40 -10.43 -4.39 -17.41
C GLU A 40 -9.32 -3.38 -17.05
N ASP A 41 -8.82 -3.45 -15.83
CA ASP A 41 -7.69 -2.64 -15.38
C ASP A 41 -6.41 -2.97 -16.15
N ASP A 42 -6.11 -4.27 -16.37
CA ASP A 42 -4.92 -4.68 -17.14
C ASP A 42 -4.99 -4.19 -18.59
N GLU A 43 -6.15 -4.29 -19.24
CA GLU A 43 -6.36 -3.76 -20.61
C GLU A 43 -6.12 -2.24 -20.64
N THR A 44 -6.70 -1.50 -19.69
CA THR A 44 -6.55 -0.04 -19.57
C THR A 44 -5.10 0.37 -19.35
N ILE A 45 -4.39 -0.34 -18.45
CA ILE A 45 -2.97 -0.08 -18.19
C ILE A 45 -2.13 -0.36 -19.44
N ARG A 46 -2.33 -1.47 -20.12
CA ARG A 46 -1.58 -1.84 -21.32
C ARG A 46 -1.82 -0.87 -22.48
N GLU A 47 -3.04 -0.38 -22.65
CA GLU A 47 -3.34 0.69 -23.61
C GLU A 47 -2.57 1.97 -23.26
N PHE A 48 -2.60 2.40 -22.00
CA PHE A 48 -1.83 3.55 -21.54
C PHE A 48 -0.34 3.37 -21.81
N LEU A 49 0.24 2.24 -21.40
CA LEU A 49 1.67 1.96 -21.59
C LEU A 49 2.09 1.87 -23.06
N SER A 50 1.16 1.48 -23.95
CA SER A 50 1.42 1.38 -25.40
C SER A 50 1.31 2.71 -26.14
N THR A 51 0.62 3.70 -25.55
CA THR A 51 0.35 5.00 -26.15
C THR A 51 1.11 6.16 -25.52
N HIS A 52 1.86 5.91 -24.46
CA HIS A 52 2.62 6.90 -23.75
C HIS A 52 4.11 6.54 -23.67
N PHE A 53 4.96 7.54 -23.48
CA PHE A 53 6.41 7.41 -23.28
C PHE A 53 6.84 8.33 -22.14
N TYR A 54 8.02 8.09 -21.57
CA TYR A 54 8.66 9.05 -20.67
C TYR A 54 9.89 9.67 -21.34
N ASN A 55 10.40 10.75 -20.82
CA ASN A 55 11.56 11.48 -21.32
C ASN A 55 12.89 10.69 -21.15
N TYR A 56 12.93 9.43 -21.61
CA TYR A 56 14.07 8.51 -21.47
C TYR A 56 15.37 9.06 -22.10
N GLU A 57 15.24 9.88 -23.14
CA GLU A 57 16.41 10.50 -23.80
C GLU A 57 17.16 11.44 -22.88
N ASP A 58 16.45 12.16 -21.99
CA ASP A 58 17.07 13.08 -21.01
C ASP A 58 17.87 12.29 -19.98
N PHE A 59 17.41 11.10 -19.59
CA PHE A 59 18.14 10.22 -18.68
C PHE A 59 19.38 9.56 -19.31
N ILE A 60 19.45 9.50 -20.63
CA ILE A 60 20.63 9.02 -21.38
C ILE A 60 21.60 10.15 -21.63
N THR A 61 21.13 11.31 -22.06
CA THR A 61 21.95 12.43 -22.49
C THR A 61 22.40 13.35 -21.36
N LEU A 62 21.68 13.35 -20.24
CA LEU A 62 21.90 14.18 -19.05
C LEU A 62 22.12 15.65 -19.41
N PRO A 63 21.12 16.36 -19.94
CA PRO A 63 21.25 17.77 -20.31
C PRO A 63 21.73 18.62 -19.12
N GLU A 64 22.41 19.72 -19.41
CA GLU A 64 22.88 20.64 -18.37
C GLU A 64 21.71 21.17 -17.53
N GLY A 65 21.78 20.99 -16.22
CA GLY A 65 20.69 21.35 -15.27
C GLY A 65 19.51 20.40 -15.23
N PHE A 66 19.64 19.19 -15.77
CA PHE A 66 18.59 18.18 -15.69
C PHE A 66 18.29 17.81 -14.24
N ASP A 67 17.03 17.93 -13.85
CA ASP A 67 16.55 17.74 -12.47
C ASP A 67 16.09 16.29 -12.17
N TYR A 68 16.32 15.36 -13.10
CA TYR A 68 15.90 13.96 -13.04
C TYR A 68 14.38 13.76 -12.90
N LYS A 69 13.60 14.76 -13.29
CA LYS A 69 12.13 14.66 -13.25
C LYS A 69 11.61 13.77 -14.37
N ILE A 70 10.80 12.77 -14.01
CA ILE A 70 10.11 11.92 -14.96
C ILE A 70 8.91 12.67 -15.55
N VAL A 71 8.93 12.88 -16.86
CA VAL A 71 7.84 13.48 -17.62
C VAL A 71 7.23 12.41 -18.53
N ILE A 72 5.92 12.20 -18.43
CA ILE A 72 5.19 11.26 -19.29
C ILE A 72 4.37 12.08 -20.27
N ASP A 73 4.37 11.68 -21.55
CA ASP A 73 3.63 12.33 -22.63
C ASP A 73 3.08 11.28 -23.62
N THR A 74 2.19 11.70 -24.49
CA THR A 74 1.51 10.83 -25.47
C THR A 74 2.36 10.66 -26.72
N ILE A 75 2.39 9.46 -27.27
CA ILE A 75 2.99 9.14 -28.57
C ILE A 75 2.07 9.65 -29.67
N ALA A 76 2.22 10.92 -30.04
CA ALA A 76 1.43 11.60 -31.07
C ALA A 76 2.19 12.78 -31.66
N GLY A 77 1.83 13.23 -32.87
CA GLY A 77 2.41 14.40 -33.50
C GLY A 77 3.93 14.32 -33.63
N GLU A 78 4.64 15.23 -33.00
CA GLU A 78 6.11 15.28 -32.99
C GLU A 78 6.76 14.13 -32.21
N ASN A 79 5.98 13.44 -31.36
CA ASN A 79 6.43 12.32 -30.54
C ASN A 79 6.04 10.95 -31.15
N ALA A 80 5.59 10.89 -32.41
CA ALA A 80 5.06 9.67 -33.02
C ALA A 80 6.08 8.53 -33.17
N ASP A 81 7.38 8.84 -33.06
CA ASP A 81 8.49 7.90 -33.15
C ASP A 81 9.07 7.51 -31.78
N LYS A 82 8.49 7.99 -30.70
CA LYS A 82 8.95 7.68 -29.35
C LYS A 82 8.66 6.23 -28.96
N ARG A 83 9.58 5.66 -28.18
CA ARG A 83 9.46 4.30 -27.64
C ARG A 83 8.39 4.26 -26.55
N PRO A 84 7.38 3.37 -26.66
CA PRO A 84 6.31 3.29 -25.68
C PRO A 84 6.78 2.70 -24.33
N LEU A 85 6.13 3.12 -23.23
CA LEU A 85 6.40 2.64 -21.87
C LEU A 85 6.36 1.11 -21.76
N ILE A 86 5.51 0.45 -22.52
CA ILE A 86 5.33 -1.01 -22.46
C ILE A 86 6.61 -1.78 -22.82
N GLU A 87 7.51 -1.20 -23.62
CA GLU A 87 8.78 -1.85 -24.01
C GLU A 87 9.79 -1.87 -22.86
N ASP A 88 9.68 -0.93 -21.91
CA ASP A 88 10.55 -0.85 -20.72
C ASP A 88 9.89 -1.47 -19.48
N ALA A 89 8.63 -1.88 -19.57
CA ALA A 89 7.84 -2.34 -18.44
C ALA A 89 8.06 -3.81 -18.12
N SER A 90 8.28 -4.10 -16.85
CA SER A 90 8.21 -5.44 -16.26
C SER A 90 6.83 -5.64 -15.66
N ALA A 91 6.13 -6.72 -16.07
CA ALA A 91 4.84 -7.12 -15.53
C ALA A 91 5.03 -8.02 -14.31
N ILE A 92 4.43 -7.67 -13.18
CA ILE A 92 4.52 -8.41 -11.93
C ILE A 92 3.10 -8.66 -11.42
N THR A 93 2.80 -9.93 -11.12
CA THR A 93 1.45 -10.34 -10.71
C THR A 93 1.44 -10.72 -9.23
N LEU A 94 0.47 -10.16 -8.50
CA LEU A 94 0.15 -10.51 -7.12
C LEU A 94 -1.30 -11.03 -7.08
N ASN A 95 -1.55 -11.98 -6.21
CA ASN A 95 -2.90 -12.48 -5.96
C ASN A 95 -3.59 -11.61 -4.91
N VAL A 96 -4.84 -11.24 -5.15
CA VAL A 96 -5.66 -10.43 -4.26
C VAL A 96 -6.93 -11.20 -3.92
N SER A 97 -7.21 -11.31 -2.62
CA SER A 97 -8.46 -11.88 -2.13
C SER A 97 -9.41 -10.78 -1.65
N SER A 98 -10.71 -11.04 -1.68
CA SER A 98 -11.73 -10.11 -1.22
C SER A 98 -11.52 -9.65 0.22
N SER A 99 -10.99 -10.54 1.09
CA SER A 99 -10.62 -10.25 2.48
C SER A 99 -9.59 -9.12 2.59
N HIS A 100 -8.62 -9.05 1.67
CA HIS A 100 -7.58 -8.01 1.66
C HIS A 100 -8.15 -6.59 1.50
N LEU A 101 -9.34 -6.48 0.92
CA LEU A 101 -10.01 -5.20 0.63
C LEU A 101 -11.30 -5.02 1.45
N ALA A 102 -11.58 -5.94 2.38
CA ALA A 102 -12.80 -5.99 3.19
C ALA A 102 -14.08 -5.97 2.32
N LEU A 103 -14.10 -6.75 1.24
CA LEU A 103 -15.25 -6.92 0.35
C LEU A 103 -16.18 -8.02 0.89
N GLY A 104 -17.47 -7.91 0.55
CA GLY A 104 -18.48 -8.86 1.02
C GLY A 104 -18.59 -10.14 0.19
N GLU A 105 -17.98 -10.18 -0.98
CA GLU A 105 -17.93 -11.35 -1.86
C GLU A 105 -16.68 -12.18 -1.53
N ASP A 106 -16.79 -13.49 -1.69
CA ASP A 106 -15.74 -14.44 -1.32
C ASP A 106 -14.94 -14.85 -2.58
N GLU A 107 -14.06 -13.98 -3.02
CA GLU A 107 -13.12 -14.27 -4.12
C GLU A 107 -11.71 -14.39 -3.55
N GLU A 108 -11.00 -15.48 -3.90
CA GLU A 108 -9.65 -15.75 -3.43
C GLU A 108 -8.66 -15.80 -4.60
N ASP A 109 -7.45 -15.32 -4.35
CA ASP A 109 -6.29 -15.44 -5.25
C ASP A 109 -6.52 -14.92 -6.67
N ILE A 110 -7.28 -13.83 -6.82
CA ILE A 110 -7.50 -13.21 -8.13
C ILE A 110 -6.23 -12.49 -8.58
N PRO A 111 -5.64 -12.86 -9.74
CA PRO A 111 -4.38 -12.28 -10.19
C PRO A 111 -4.56 -10.83 -10.64
N HIS A 112 -3.73 -9.95 -10.09
CA HIS A 112 -3.65 -8.53 -10.44
C HIS A 112 -2.23 -8.22 -10.88
N THR A 113 -2.06 -7.65 -12.07
CA THR A 113 -0.74 -7.33 -12.63
C THR A 113 -0.48 -5.84 -12.54
N TYR A 114 0.61 -5.46 -11.89
CA TYR A 114 1.15 -4.11 -11.99
C TYR A 114 2.39 -4.09 -12.88
N TYR A 115 2.73 -2.90 -13.37
CA TYR A 115 3.84 -2.68 -14.29
C TYR A 115 4.86 -1.76 -13.67
N PHE A 116 6.10 -2.23 -13.64
CA PHE A 116 7.24 -1.49 -13.11
C PHE A 116 8.21 -1.11 -14.23
N ILE A 117 8.65 0.16 -14.25
CA ILE A 117 9.65 0.66 -15.20
C ILE A 117 10.79 1.27 -14.40
N GLN A 118 11.99 0.71 -14.54
CA GLN A 118 13.20 1.29 -13.97
C GLN A 118 13.70 2.42 -14.88
N VAL A 119 13.62 3.65 -14.39
CA VAL A 119 14.09 4.85 -15.12
C VAL A 119 15.57 5.11 -14.86
N ARG A 120 16.00 4.96 -13.62
CA ARG A 120 17.39 5.03 -13.19
C ARG A 120 17.66 4.01 -12.10
N GLU A 121 18.74 3.25 -12.23
CA GLU A 121 19.19 2.33 -11.18
C GLU A 121 19.88 3.11 -10.06
N GLY A 122 19.55 2.84 -8.81
CA GLY A 122 20.26 3.36 -7.65
C GLY A 122 21.56 2.58 -7.37
N GLU A 123 22.46 3.17 -6.60
CA GLU A 123 23.76 2.55 -6.28
C GLU A 123 23.74 1.71 -4.99
N GLY A 124 22.67 1.79 -4.19
CA GLY A 124 22.48 1.04 -2.96
C GLY A 124 21.82 -0.33 -3.15
N GLY A 125 21.30 -0.89 -2.05
CA GLY A 125 20.50 -2.10 -2.03
C GLY A 125 19.04 -1.84 -2.40
N SER A 126 18.25 -2.92 -2.47
CA SER A 126 16.80 -2.87 -2.64
C SER A 126 16.09 -3.17 -1.32
N PRO A 127 15.04 -2.44 -0.97
CA PRO A 127 14.19 -2.79 0.17
C PRO A 127 13.37 -4.05 -0.12
N THR A 128 12.84 -4.65 0.91
CA THR A 128 11.69 -5.55 0.81
C THR A 128 10.39 -4.74 0.83
N TYR A 129 9.26 -5.37 0.52
CA TYR A 129 7.92 -4.75 0.65
C TYR A 129 7.49 -4.52 2.11
N ALA A 130 8.28 -5.01 3.07
CA ALA A 130 8.06 -4.84 4.51
C ALA A 130 8.90 -3.71 5.13
N ASP A 131 9.82 -3.11 4.36
CA ASP A 131 10.77 -2.14 4.91
C ASP A 131 10.23 -0.71 4.96
N SER A 132 10.81 0.10 5.83
CA SER A 132 10.67 1.56 5.83
C SER A 132 11.60 2.17 4.77
N THR A 133 11.08 3.12 4.00
CA THR A 133 11.78 3.74 2.88
C THR A 133 11.73 5.25 2.93
N LEU A 134 12.82 5.91 2.53
CA LEU A 134 12.92 7.35 2.35
C LEU A 134 12.69 7.65 0.87
N VAL A 135 11.52 8.19 0.54
CA VAL A 135 11.08 8.40 -0.83
C VAL A 135 10.59 9.81 -1.08
N ARG A 136 10.65 10.26 -2.33
CA ARG A 136 9.80 11.31 -2.85
C ARG A 136 9.02 10.76 -4.02
N TYR A 137 7.77 11.22 -4.19
CA TYR A 137 6.87 10.59 -5.12
C TYR A 137 5.83 11.54 -5.68
N GLN A 138 5.21 11.12 -6.78
CA GLN A 138 4.08 11.77 -7.39
C GLN A 138 3.07 10.72 -7.85
N GLY A 139 1.87 10.74 -7.24
CA GLY A 139 0.75 9.87 -7.56
C GLY A 139 -0.25 10.56 -8.48
N SER A 140 -0.66 9.91 -9.56
CA SER A 140 -1.63 10.43 -10.52
C SER A 140 -2.56 9.36 -11.06
N ALA A 141 -3.75 9.78 -11.52
CA ALA A 141 -4.53 9.00 -12.46
C ALA A 141 -3.78 8.85 -13.80
N LEU A 142 -4.17 7.88 -14.64
CA LEU A 142 -3.52 7.67 -15.94
C LEU A 142 -3.69 8.86 -16.90
N ASN A 143 -4.69 9.70 -16.69
CA ASN A 143 -4.86 10.95 -17.46
C ASN A 143 -3.94 12.11 -16.99
N GLY A 144 -3.01 11.84 -16.06
CA GLY A 144 -2.06 12.79 -15.53
C GLY A 144 -2.58 13.69 -14.40
N THR A 145 -3.85 13.55 -13.98
CA THR A 145 -4.37 14.33 -12.85
C THR A 145 -3.77 13.87 -11.54
N LEU A 146 -3.03 14.74 -10.86
CA LEU A 146 -2.41 14.49 -9.58
C LEU A 146 -3.46 14.31 -8.47
N PHE A 147 -3.19 13.38 -7.55
CA PHE A 147 -3.98 13.20 -6.35
C PHE A 147 -3.15 13.25 -5.07
N ASP A 148 -1.84 12.96 -5.15
CA ASP A 148 -0.92 12.99 -4.02
C ASP A 148 0.51 13.18 -4.49
N GLU A 149 1.34 13.92 -3.75
CA GLU A 149 2.78 14.06 -4.02
C GLU A 149 3.55 14.48 -2.78
N SER A 150 4.81 14.08 -2.71
CA SER A 150 5.83 14.69 -1.86
C SER A 150 7.04 15.08 -2.70
N GLN A 151 7.35 16.37 -2.75
CA GLN A 151 8.52 16.88 -3.47
C GLN A 151 9.81 16.74 -2.65
N ASP A 152 9.66 16.67 -1.31
CA ASP A 152 10.74 16.36 -0.39
C ASP A 152 10.75 14.88 -0.04
N PHE A 153 11.91 14.36 0.33
CA PHE A 153 12.02 13.00 0.81
C PHE A 153 11.30 12.84 2.14
N VAL A 154 10.43 11.84 2.23
CA VAL A 154 9.66 11.46 3.41
C VAL A 154 9.83 9.98 3.71
N TRP A 155 9.87 9.62 4.99
CA TRP A 155 9.85 8.23 5.41
C TRP A 155 8.45 7.65 5.29
N GLN A 156 8.37 6.44 4.74
CA GLN A 156 7.14 5.66 4.61
C GLN A 156 7.43 4.22 4.99
N GLU A 157 6.54 3.61 5.76
CA GLU A 157 6.49 2.17 5.97
C GLU A 157 5.69 1.54 4.83
N LEU A 158 6.33 0.70 4.01
CA LEU A 158 5.71 0.15 2.81
C LEU A 158 4.44 -0.66 3.08
N PRO A 159 4.34 -1.47 4.17
CA PRO A 159 3.10 -2.17 4.51
C PRO A 159 1.89 -1.27 4.78
N SER A 160 2.13 0.00 5.15
CA SER A 160 1.08 1.00 5.38
C SER A 160 0.61 1.71 4.11
N THR A 161 1.23 1.44 2.96
CA THR A 161 0.90 2.04 1.66
C THR A 161 -0.03 1.15 0.82
N TYR A 162 -0.33 1.54 -0.43
CA TYR A 162 -0.99 0.64 -1.37
C TYR A 162 -0.08 -0.56 -1.66
N ARG A 163 -0.66 -1.76 -1.73
CA ARG A 163 0.09 -3.01 -1.94
C ARG A 163 0.95 -2.96 -3.20
N GLY A 164 0.38 -2.49 -4.33
CA GLY A 164 1.12 -2.37 -5.58
C GLY A 164 2.22 -1.29 -5.54
N TYR A 165 2.07 -0.26 -4.70
CA TYR A 165 3.10 0.76 -4.50
C TYR A 165 4.28 0.21 -3.67
N GLY A 166 4.00 -0.40 -2.52
CA GLY A 166 5.03 -0.98 -1.66
C GLY A 166 5.82 -2.08 -2.36
N ASP A 167 5.12 -3.00 -3.01
CA ASP A 167 5.74 -4.06 -3.81
C ASP A 167 6.52 -3.50 -5.01
N GLY A 168 6.00 -2.47 -5.68
CA GLY A 168 6.67 -1.79 -6.77
C GLY A 168 7.98 -1.13 -6.35
N ILE A 169 8.04 -0.49 -5.17
CA ILE A 169 9.26 0.10 -4.62
C ILE A 169 10.33 -0.95 -4.32
N SER A 170 9.95 -2.15 -3.92
CA SER A 170 10.90 -3.24 -3.65
C SER A 170 11.73 -3.64 -4.89
N ASN A 171 11.32 -3.24 -6.09
CA ASN A 171 12.08 -3.45 -7.33
C ASN A 171 13.10 -2.34 -7.61
N LEU A 172 13.10 -1.24 -6.84
CA LEU A 172 14.09 -0.18 -6.97
C LEU A 172 15.35 -0.50 -6.14
N LYS A 173 16.49 0.05 -6.55
CA LYS A 173 17.65 0.19 -5.68
C LYS A 173 17.69 1.59 -5.10
N ALA A 174 18.01 1.72 -3.83
CA ALA A 174 18.16 3.00 -3.16
C ALA A 174 19.45 3.71 -3.57
N GLY A 175 19.63 4.95 -3.10
CA GLY A 175 20.96 5.56 -2.99
C GLY A 175 21.77 4.96 -1.85
N THR A 176 22.95 5.47 -1.62
CA THR A 176 23.82 5.05 -0.51
C THR A 176 23.82 6.10 0.61
N SER A 177 24.00 5.68 1.85
CA SER A 177 23.97 6.58 3.01
C SER A 177 25.04 7.67 3.02
N ASP A 178 26.18 7.43 2.37
CA ASP A 178 27.27 8.41 2.21
C ASP A 178 26.93 9.50 1.18
N GLN A 179 25.86 9.34 0.43
CA GLN A 179 25.36 10.29 -0.57
C GLN A 179 24.16 11.11 -0.09
N VAL A 180 23.82 11.00 1.21
CA VAL A 180 22.72 11.75 1.81
C VAL A 180 23.23 13.02 2.43
N VAL A 181 22.61 14.13 2.07
CA VAL A 181 22.85 15.44 2.67
C VAL A 181 21.57 15.89 3.35
N GLU A 182 21.63 16.05 4.68
CA GLU A 182 20.55 16.71 5.43
C GLU A 182 20.77 18.21 5.38
N ASN A 183 19.78 18.95 4.89
CA ASN A 183 19.81 20.40 4.83
C ASN A 183 19.45 21.02 6.19
N PRO A 184 19.84 22.29 6.46
CA PRO A 184 19.52 22.97 7.73
C PRO A 184 18.04 23.15 8.03
N ASP A 185 17.16 23.00 7.03
CA ASP A 185 15.71 23.05 7.15
C ASP A 185 15.07 21.66 7.40
N GLY A 186 15.91 20.61 7.53
CA GLY A 186 15.46 19.24 7.77
C GLY A 186 15.07 18.46 6.51
N THR A 187 15.25 19.03 5.32
CA THR A 187 15.06 18.28 4.07
C THR A 187 16.29 17.45 3.72
N TYR A 188 16.09 16.40 2.90
CA TYR A 188 17.17 15.53 2.46
C TYR A 188 17.43 15.69 0.97
N GLN A 189 18.71 15.57 0.57
CA GLN A 189 19.13 15.36 -0.80
C GLN A 189 19.87 14.03 -0.86
N VAL A 190 19.51 13.20 -1.84
CA VAL A 190 20.17 11.92 -2.07
C VAL A 190 20.68 11.91 -3.51
N THR A 191 21.98 11.66 -3.69
CA THR A 191 22.55 11.46 -5.01
C THR A 191 22.50 9.99 -5.39
N ASN A 192 22.42 9.70 -6.69
CA ASN A 192 22.40 8.33 -7.23
C ASN A 192 21.29 7.41 -6.66
N SER A 193 20.17 8.00 -6.27
CA SER A 193 18.95 7.30 -5.90
C SER A 193 18.32 6.58 -7.09
N GLY A 194 17.53 5.53 -6.83
CA GLY A 194 16.75 4.86 -7.87
C GLY A 194 15.51 5.66 -8.25
N LEU A 195 15.17 5.64 -9.54
CA LEU A 195 13.93 6.23 -10.05
C LEU A 195 13.12 5.18 -10.81
N GLY A 196 11.82 5.18 -10.60
CA GLY A 196 10.93 4.27 -11.30
C GLY A 196 9.53 4.81 -11.49
N ILE A 197 8.79 4.11 -12.35
CA ILE A 197 7.37 4.31 -12.59
C ILE A 197 6.67 3.01 -12.20
N ILE A 198 5.59 3.12 -11.43
CA ILE A 198 4.75 2.01 -11.02
C ILE A 198 3.34 2.30 -11.53
N VAL A 199 2.79 1.43 -12.37
CA VAL A 199 1.41 1.54 -12.84
C VAL A 199 0.66 0.32 -12.32
N MET A 200 -0.36 0.54 -11.51
CA MET A 200 -1.03 -0.55 -10.80
C MET A 200 -2.53 -0.54 -11.01
N PRO A 201 -3.16 -1.74 -11.05
CA PRO A 201 -4.61 -1.89 -11.10
C PRO A 201 -5.25 -1.46 -9.78
N SER A 202 -6.53 -1.17 -9.82
CA SER A 202 -7.30 -0.72 -8.66
C SER A 202 -7.27 -1.73 -7.50
N GLY A 203 -7.26 -3.05 -7.77
CA GLY A 203 -7.20 -4.09 -6.75
C GLY A 203 -5.90 -4.14 -5.96
N LEU A 204 -4.81 -3.57 -6.47
CA LEU A 204 -3.54 -3.36 -5.76
C LEU A 204 -3.41 -1.94 -5.18
N ALA A 205 -4.47 -1.13 -5.28
CA ALA A 205 -4.57 0.24 -4.78
C ALA A 205 -5.78 0.39 -3.85
N ALA A 206 -6.79 1.17 -4.25
CA ALA A 206 -7.95 1.49 -3.42
C ALA A 206 -9.25 0.77 -3.83
N PHE A 207 -9.26 0.09 -4.95
CA PHE A 207 -10.38 -0.66 -5.53
C PHE A 207 -11.69 0.16 -5.59
N ASN A 208 -12.65 -0.17 -4.70
CA ASN A 208 -13.98 0.46 -4.63
C ASN A 208 -13.98 1.82 -3.88
N ARG A 209 -12.83 2.29 -3.42
CA ARG A 209 -12.67 3.61 -2.82
C ARG A 209 -12.09 4.59 -3.81
N SER A 210 -12.59 5.83 -3.81
CA SER A 210 -12.08 6.87 -4.71
C SER A 210 -10.70 7.35 -4.29
N VAL A 211 -9.78 7.45 -5.26
CA VAL A 211 -8.46 8.07 -5.10
C VAL A 211 -8.47 9.41 -5.81
N GLY A 212 -8.86 10.45 -5.09
CA GLY A 212 -8.94 11.79 -5.64
C GLY A 212 -9.73 11.83 -6.96
N ALA A 213 -9.13 12.38 -8.00
CA ALA A 213 -9.77 12.50 -9.32
C ALA A 213 -9.71 11.20 -10.16
N ALA A 214 -9.03 10.15 -9.71
CA ALA A 214 -9.00 8.88 -10.43
C ALA A 214 -10.36 8.15 -10.35
N GLY A 215 -11.12 8.36 -9.27
CA GLY A 215 -12.38 7.67 -9.07
C GLY A 215 -12.21 6.31 -8.39
N THR A 216 -13.27 5.49 -8.44
CA THR A 216 -13.27 4.09 -8.00
C THR A 216 -12.91 3.17 -9.15
N TYR A 217 -12.41 1.97 -8.87
CA TYR A 217 -12.04 0.95 -9.87
C TYR A 217 -11.14 1.52 -10.98
N ALA A 218 -10.22 2.41 -10.63
CA ALA A 218 -9.36 3.07 -11.58
C ALA A 218 -7.89 2.71 -11.33
N PRO A 219 -7.15 2.30 -12.37
CA PRO A 219 -5.71 2.18 -12.29
C PRO A 219 -5.06 3.51 -11.98
N ILE A 220 -3.96 3.47 -11.23
CA ILE A 220 -3.18 4.65 -10.84
C ILE A 220 -1.70 4.47 -11.15
N LEU A 221 -1.01 5.60 -11.20
CA LEU A 221 0.41 5.66 -11.52
C LEU A 221 1.18 6.43 -10.44
N PHE A 222 2.33 5.89 -10.06
CA PHE A 222 3.32 6.59 -9.25
C PHE A 222 4.64 6.74 -9.98
N LYS A 223 5.24 7.91 -9.90
CA LYS A 223 6.65 8.18 -10.16
C LYS A 223 7.33 8.25 -8.82
N VAL A 224 8.38 7.47 -8.62
CA VAL A 224 9.04 7.31 -7.31
C VAL A 224 10.53 7.51 -7.46
N GLU A 225 11.10 8.22 -6.49
CA GLU A 225 12.54 8.26 -6.26
C GLU A 225 12.82 7.66 -4.88
N LEU A 226 13.61 6.58 -4.85
CA LEU A 226 13.99 5.87 -3.64
C LEU A 226 15.36 6.36 -3.16
N GLY A 227 15.37 7.14 -2.09
CA GLY A 227 16.59 7.67 -1.46
C GLY A 227 17.31 6.61 -0.64
N LEU A 228 16.69 6.16 0.44
CA LEU A 228 17.23 5.18 1.38
C LEU A 228 16.14 4.19 1.80
N PHE A 229 16.55 3.17 2.56
CA PHE A 229 15.65 2.28 3.28
C PHE A 229 16.31 1.77 4.56
N VAL A 230 15.50 1.24 5.46
CA VAL A 230 15.93 0.55 6.68
C VAL A 230 15.81 -0.94 6.41
N GLU A 231 16.96 -1.59 6.25
CA GLU A 231 17.02 -3.03 6.01
C GLU A 231 16.53 -3.80 7.24
N ASN A 232 15.69 -4.81 7.02
CA ASN A 232 15.07 -5.62 8.07
C ASN A 232 14.30 -4.75 9.08
N THR A 233 13.43 -3.86 8.58
CA THR A 233 12.53 -3.08 9.45
C THR A 233 11.76 -4.02 10.36
N ASP A 234 11.75 -3.72 11.65
CA ASP A 234 11.03 -4.39 12.72
C ASP A 234 10.05 -3.33 13.27
N SER A 235 8.77 -3.41 12.86
CA SER A 235 7.82 -2.30 13.01
C SER A 235 7.28 -2.16 14.43
N ASP A 236 7.14 -3.26 15.18
CA ASP A 236 6.68 -3.30 16.57
C ASP A 236 7.82 -3.44 17.58
N ASN A 237 9.05 -3.66 17.11
CA ASN A 237 10.27 -3.80 17.89
C ASN A 237 10.29 -5.04 18.80
N ASP A 238 9.72 -6.12 18.35
CA ASP A 238 9.70 -7.38 19.07
C ASP A 238 10.97 -8.23 18.83
N GLY A 239 11.70 -7.94 17.76
CA GLY A 239 12.97 -8.57 17.38
C GLY A 239 12.86 -9.49 16.17
N ILE A 240 11.67 -9.66 15.60
CA ILE A 240 11.42 -10.32 14.32
C ILE A 240 11.39 -9.24 13.24
N PRO A 241 12.19 -9.30 12.17
CA PRO A 241 12.01 -8.40 11.04
C PRO A 241 10.66 -8.60 10.37
N SER A 242 9.92 -7.51 10.10
CA SER A 242 8.56 -7.57 9.53
C SER A 242 8.44 -8.41 8.25
N ILE A 243 9.51 -8.54 7.46
CA ILE A 243 9.53 -9.41 6.28
C ILE A 243 9.42 -10.90 6.64
N GLN A 244 9.80 -11.32 7.85
CA GLN A 244 9.71 -12.72 8.31
C GLN A 244 8.33 -13.05 8.87
N GLU A 245 7.50 -12.05 9.07
CA GLU A 245 6.13 -12.13 9.57
C GLU A 245 5.09 -12.23 8.43
N ASP A 246 5.53 -12.26 7.17
CA ASP A 246 4.74 -12.74 6.04
C ASP A 246 4.78 -14.29 6.03
N LEU A 247 3.99 -14.89 6.92
CA LEU A 247 4.05 -16.33 7.23
C LEU A 247 3.60 -17.18 6.04
N ASN A 248 2.66 -16.67 5.25
CA ASN A 248 2.13 -17.36 4.08
C ASN A 248 2.89 -17.00 2.78
N SER A 249 3.85 -16.06 2.84
CA SER A 249 4.68 -15.61 1.72
C SER A 249 3.89 -15.05 0.52
N ASN A 250 2.71 -14.47 0.77
CA ASN A 250 1.86 -13.91 -0.26
C ASN A 250 2.17 -12.43 -0.57
N ARG A 251 3.12 -11.82 0.15
CA ARG A 251 3.53 -10.41 0.05
C ARG A 251 2.45 -9.43 0.53
N TYR A 252 1.69 -9.84 1.57
CA TYR A 252 0.65 -9.02 2.19
C TYR A 252 0.57 -9.26 3.70
N LEU A 253 1.43 -8.60 4.47
CA LEU A 253 1.59 -8.79 5.92
C LEU A 253 0.32 -8.59 6.75
N LYS A 254 -0.72 -7.94 6.17
CA LYS A 254 -1.92 -7.59 6.94
C LYS A 254 -2.90 -8.75 7.15
N ASP A 255 -2.72 -9.87 6.46
CA ASP A 255 -3.51 -11.08 6.64
C ASP A 255 -2.79 -12.16 7.47
N ASP A 256 -1.54 -11.89 7.89
CA ASP A 256 -0.81 -12.73 8.82
C ASP A 256 -1.06 -12.26 10.24
N ASN A 257 -1.95 -12.97 10.94
CA ASN A 257 -2.33 -12.70 12.32
C ASN A 257 -2.55 -14.05 13.03
N THR A 258 -1.61 -14.43 13.87
CA THR A 258 -1.58 -15.76 14.51
C THR A 258 -2.65 -15.89 15.60
N ASN A 259 -3.02 -14.80 16.27
CA ASN A 259 -4.01 -14.78 17.35
C ASN A 259 -5.40 -14.25 16.95
N ALA A 260 -5.70 -14.18 15.65
CA ALA A 260 -6.95 -13.60 15.12
C ALA A 260 -8.23 -14.27 15.64
N ASP A 261 -8.18 -15.56 15.96
CA ASP A 261 -9.33 -16.36 16.42
C ASP A 261 -9.44 -16.45 17.94
N GLU A 262 -8.56 -15.76 18.70
CA GLU A 262 -8.54 -15.80 20.15
C GLU A 262 -9.45 -14.77 20.82
N GLU A 263 -9.76 -15.00 22.10
CA GLU A 263 -10.53 -14.04 22.90
C GLU A 263 -9.69 -13.54 24.11
N PRO A 264 -9.45 -12.21 24.23
CA PRO A 264 -10.09 -11.13 23.46
C PRO A 264 -9.49 -11.00 22.04
N PHE A 265 -10.36 -10.81 21.05
CA PHE A 265 -9.97 -10.60 19.64
C PHE A 265 -8.90 -9.52 19.49
N ASN A 266 -7.76 -9.86 18.90
CA ASN A 266 -6.72 -8.93 18.51
C ASN A 266 -6.72 -8.76 16.97
N PRO A 267 -7.04 -7.56 16.45
CA PRO A 267 -7.05 -7.30 15.01
C PRO A 267 -5.66 -6.97 14.44
N SER A 268 -4.61 -6.90 15.26
CA SER A 268 -3.27 -6.54 14.81
C SER A 268 -2.65 -7.70 14.02
N PRO A 269 -2.11 -7.48 12.83
CA PRO A 269 -1.27 -8.48 12.18
C PRO A 269 0.07 -8.57 12.91
N ASN A 270 0.74 -9.70 12.79
CA ASN A 270 1.97 -10.00 13.50
C ASN A 270 3.00 -8.86 13.42
N TYR A 271 3.28 -8.32 12.25
CA TYR A 271 4.27 -7.24 12.07
C TYR A 271 3.96 -5.93 12.86
N LEU A 272 2.85 -5.85 13.56
CA LEU A 272 2.42 -4.74 14.43
C LEU A 272 2.02 -5.23 15.82
N ASP A 273 2.29 -6.49 16.15
CA ASP A 273 1.95 -7.12 17.41
C ASP A 273 3.20 -7.64 18.10
N ALA A 274 3.48 -7.18 19.28
CA ALA A 274 4.66 -7.60 20.04
C ALA A 274 4.42 -8.89 20.86
N ASP A 275 3.27 -9.56 20.68
CA ASP A 275 2.84 -10.82 21.31
C ASP A 275 2.02 -11.57 20.27
N ASP A 276 2.73 -12.17 19.28
CA ASP A 276 2.15 -12.67 18.03
C ASP A 276 1.10 -13.74 18.20
N ASP A 277 1.26 -14.64 19.20
CA ASP A 277 0.34 -15.73 19.47
C ASP A 277 -0.69 -15.40 20.57
N GLY A 278 -0.50 -14.27 21.28
CA GLY A 278 -1.47 -13.77 22.26
C GLY A 278 -1.49 -14.52 23.59
N ASP A 279 -0.47 -15.32 23.91
CA ASP A 279 -0.40 -16.13 25.14
C ASP A 279 -0.09 -15.30 26.40
N GLY A 280 0.36 -14.01 26.20
CA GLY A 280 0.71 -13.05 27.25
C GLY A 280 2.20 -13.02 27.60
N VAL A 281 3.02 -13.77 26.88
CA VAL A 281 4.48 -13.61 26.83
C VAL A 281 4.81 -12.89 25.54
N SER A 282 5.62 -11.85 25.58
CA SER A 282 5.93 -11.14 24.34
C SER A 282 6.86 -11.96 23.45
N THR A 283 6.67 -11.89 22.13
CA THR A 283 7.54 -12.47 21.10
C THR A 283 9.02 -12.25 21.41
N ARG A 284 9.38 -11.04 21.86
CA ARG A 284 10.76 -10.71 22.28
C ARG A 284 11.30 -11.60 23.39
N ASN A 285 10.48 -11.99 24.36
CA ASN A 285 10.90 -12.82 25.48
C ASN A 285 11.07 -14.28 25.05
N GLU A 286 10.30 -14.74 24.10
CA GLU A 286 10.33 -16.12 23.61
C GLU A 286 11.49 -16.40 22.70
N ILE A 287 11.95 -15.37 21.98
CA ILE A 287 13.07 -15.51 21.03
C ILE A 287 14.43 -15.16 21.62
N THR A 288 14.53 -14.74 22.91
CA THR A 288 15.79 -14.30 23.51
C THR A 288 16.22 -15.17 24.69
N ASP A 289 17.54 -15.25 24.91
CA ASP A 289 18.11 -15.85 26.10
C ASP A 289 17.99 -14.92 27.34
N GLU A 290 18.44 -15.39 28.51
CA GLU A 290 18.44 -14.63 29.76
C GLU A 290 19.25 -13.31 29.72
N ASN A 291 20.07 -13.09 28.69
CA ASN A 291 20.85 -11.88 28.45
C ASN A 291 20.19 -10.96 27.40
N GLY A 292 19.03 -11.34 26.87
CA GLY A 292 18.31 -10.61 25.82
C GLY A 292 18.91 -10.76 24.43
N ILE A 293 19.68 -11.82 24.20
CA ILE A 293 20.27 -12.14 22.89
C ILE A 293 19.31 -13.04 22.12
N ILE A 294 18.97 -12.66 20.89
CA ILE A 294 18.09 -13.46 20.01
C ILE A 294 18.74 -14.83 19.75
N ILE A 295 17.96 -15.87 19.96
CA ILE A 295 18.30 -17.26 19.71
C ILE A 295 17.90 -17.59 18.28
N PHE A 296 18.80 -18.17 17.50
CA PHE A 296 18.49 -18.63 16.15
C PHE A 296 19.02 -20.05 15.91
N PRO A 297 18.22 -21.00 15.34
CA PRO A 297 16.82 -20.83 14.97
C PRO A 297 15.96 -20.48 16.18
N TYR A 298 14.81 -19.86 15.94
CA TYR A 298 13.87 -19.49 17.02
C TYR A 298 13.49 -20.73 17.85
N PRO A 299 13.29 -20.58 19.17
CA PRO A 299 12.90 -21.68 20.04
C PRO A 299 11.61 -22.37 19.58
N ASP A 300 11.55 -23.68 19.79
CA ASP A 300 10.40 -24.58 19.60
C ASP A 300 10.47 -25.57 20.77
N SER A 301 9.90 -25.18 21.90
CA SER A 301 10.10 -25.86 23.20
C SER A 301 9.35 -27.19 23.27
N ASN A 302 8.23 -27.33 22.57
CA ASN A 302 7.43 -28.56 22.54
C ASN A 302 7.90 -29.51 21.40
N GLY A 303 8.63 -28.99 20.39
CA GLY A 303 9.21 -29.78 19.30
C GLY A 303 8.19 -30.17 18.22
N ASP A 304 7.10 -29.40 18.04
CA ASP A 304 6.05 -29.70 17.07
C ASP A 304 6.32 -29.06 15.69
N GLY A 305 7.26 -28.15 15.60
CA GLY A 305 7.69 -27.47 14.39
C GLY A 305 7.16 -26.04 14.25
N THR A 306 6.38 -25.57 15.22
CA THR A 306 5.95 -24.18 15.35
C THR A 306 6.91 -23.48 16.32
N PRO A 307 7.52 -22.34 15.98
CA PRO A 307 8.30 -21.58 16.95
C PRO A 307 7.43 -21.09 18.11
N ASP A 308 8.02 -21.01 19.32
CA ASP A 308 7.30 -20.63 20.55
C ASP A 308 6.51 -19.31 20.38
N TYR A 309 7.08 -18.30 19.72
CA TYR A 309 6.44 -16.98 19.50
C TYR A 309 5.19 -17.02 18.57
N LEU A 310 4.90 -18.15 17.95
CA LEU A 310 3.70 -18.37 17.11
C LEU A 310 2.81 -19.50 17.68
N ASP A 311 3.13 -20.05 18.87
CA ASP A 311 2.48 -21.19 19.44
C ASP A 311 1.91 -20.86 20.84
N PRO A 312 0.62 -20.53 20.96
CA PRO A 312 0.01 -20.13 22.24
C PRO A 312 0.00 -21.23 23.29
N ASP A 313 0.38 -22.46 22.96
CA ASP A 313 0.48 -23.58 23.89
C ASP A 313 1.86 -23.66 24.57
N THR A 314 2.83 -22.83 24.18
CA THR A 314 4.19 -22.74 24.75
C THR A 314 4.51 -21.33 25.23
N ASN A 315 5.18 -21.20 26.40
CA ASN A 315 5.57 -19.91 26.97
C ASN A 315 6.77 -20.06 27.94
#